data_384e18e2a494159a04fb84468b9af119
#
_entry.id   384e18e2a494159a04fb84468b9af119
#
_cell.length_a   1.000
_cell.length_b   1.000
_cell.length_c   1.000
_cell.angle_alpha   90.00
_cell.angle_beta   90.00
_cell.angle_gamma   90.00
#
_symmetry.space_group_name_H-M   'P 1'
#
loop_
_entity.id
_entity.type
_entity.pdbx_description
1 polymer ?
#
loop_
_entity_poly.entity_id
_entity_poly.type
_entity_poly.pdbx_seq_one_letter_code
_entity_poly.pdbx_strand_id
1 'polypeptide(L)'
;MIEHIDSLNDARLDVFMRLTEVQLRNKLEPEKGVFIAESDKVISRALNAGYEPLSLLIPNHKLALMQSLIERINAINPAIPVFVAPAQEIKNLTGYELTRGILCAFRRKPLVSVKKLLMGAKRVAVLENITNHTNIGALFRSAAALNVDAIILNQGCCDPLYRRAIRVSMGTVFRVSWTRVGEDPRAVKVDDILAENSEETSPDKERQKLSSYAYQGDALRWPHEALVRLKELGFTTAALALNDNSVALDDPRLKACEKLALLFGTEGEGLSYQTLEECDYVVKIPMAHGVDSLNVAAASAVTFWELCR
;
A
#
# COMPACT_ATOMS: atom_id res chain seq x y z
N MET A 1 -4.82 -27.59 -5.21
CA MET A 1 -4.54 -28.88 -4.52
C MET A 1 -4.63 -28.62 -3.02
N ILE A 2 -5.44 -29.40 -2.27
CA ILE A 2 -5.55 -29.26 -0.80
C ILE A 2 -4.50 -30.17 -0.17
N GLU A 3 -3.70 -29.62 0.74
CA GLU A 3 -2.60 -30.33 1.40
C GLU A 3 -2.69 -30.13 2.92
N HIS A 4 -2.76 -31.22 3.67
CA HIS A 4 -2.76 -31.19 5.12
C HIS A 4 -1.32 -31.10 5.63
N ILE A 5 -1.05 -30.14 6.51
CA ILE A 5 0.26 -29.84 7.09
C ILE A 5 0.24 -30.21 8.57
N ASP A 6 1.05 -31.18 8.93
CA ASP A 6 1.18 -31.65 10.31
C ASP A 6 2.37 -31.01 11.05
N SER A 7 3.27 -30.35 10.32
CA SER A 7 4.46 -29.71 10.88
C SER A 7 4.72 -28.34 10.28
N LEU A 8 5.14 -27.39 11.13
CA LEU A 8 5.54 -26.04 10.72
C LEU A 8 6.87 -25.98 9.97
N ASN A 9 7.63 -27.08 9.93
CA ASN A 9 8.94 -27.12 9.30
C ASN A 9 8.88 -27.30 7.76
N ASP A 10 7.72 -27.06 7.16
CA ASP A 10 7.56 -27.07 5.71
C ASP A 10 8.04 -25.75 5.13
N ALA A 11 9.11 -25.77 4.34
CA ALA A 11 9.68 -24.57 3.71
C ALA A 11 8.69 -23.79 2.82
N ARG A 12 7.62 -24.43 2.35
CA ARG A 12 6.55 -23.80 1.56
C ARG A 12 5.69 -22.85 2.40
N LEU A 13 5.74 -22.97 3.74
CA LEU A 13 5.08 -22.07 4.68
C LEU A 13 5.93 -20.86 5.04
N ASP A 14 7.20 -20.79 4.63
CA ASP A 14 8.11 -19.70 4.98
C ASP A 14 7.55 -18.31 4.62
N VAL A 15 6.76 -18.22 3.57
CA VAL A 15 6.08 -16.98 3.18
C VAL A 15 5.17 -16.43 4.28
N PHE A 16 4.64 -17.32 5.16
CA PHE A 16 3.75 -16.96 6.27
C PHE A 16 4.47 -16.85 7.62
N MET A 17 5.64 -17.48 7.79
CA MET A 17 6.32 -17.65 9.08
C MET A 17 6.81 -16.36 9.73
N ARG A 18 7.11 -15.35 8.92
CA ARG A 18 7.70 -14.09 9.40
C ARG A 18 6.69 -13.07 9.87
N LEU A 19 5.48 -13.51 10.14
CA LEU A 19 4.42 -12.65 10.67
C LEU A 19 4.57 -12.35 12.17
N THR A 20 5.43 -13.09 12.88
CA THR A 20 5.62 -12.98 14.33
C THR A 20 6.56 -11.85 14.74
N GLU A 21 7.52 -11.54 13.91
CA GLU A 21 8.49 -10.48 14.22
C GLU A 21 8.03 -9.16 13.63
N VAL A 22 7.24 -8.55 14.39
CA VAL A 22 6.28 -7.48 14.20
C VAL A 22 6.78 -6.24 13.42
N GLN A 23 8.06 -5.92 13.35
CA GLN A 23 8.47 -4.61 12.87
C GLN A 23 9.71 -4.57 11.99
N LEU A 24 10.50 -5.64 11.96
CA LEU A 24 11.77 -5.61 11.25
C LEU A 24 11.75 -6.39 9.92
N ARG A 25 10.65 -7.06 9.56
CA ARG A 25 10.78 -8.24 8.70
C ARG A 25 9.80 -8.42 7.58
N ASN A 26 8.94 -7.47 7.38
CA ASN A 26 8.26 -7.35 6.11
C ASN A 26 9.20 -6.80 4.99
N LYS A 27 10.49 -6.73 5.25
CA LYS A 27 11.49 -6.44 4.23
C LYS A 27 11.44 -7.42 3.06
N LEU A 28 11.10 -8.67 3.34
CA LEU A 28 11.04 -9.70 2.29
C LEU A 28 9.76 -9.65 1.43
N GLU A 29 8.68 -9.04 1.88
CA GLU A 29 7.49 -8.89 1.05
C GLU A 29 7.78 -8.05 -0.20
N PRO A 30 8.35 -6.81 -0.10
CA PRO A 30 8.74 -6.06 -1.28
C PRO A 30 9.83 -6.76 -2.09
N GLU A 31 10.88 -7.28 -1.45
CA GLU A 31 12.02 -7.91 -2.10
C GLU A 31 11.62 -9.17 -2.88
N LYS A 32 10.75 -10.00 -2.30
CA LYS A 32 10.22 -11.19 -2.98
C LYS A 32 9.06 -10.88 -3.91
N GLY A 33 8.62 -9.64 -4.00
CA GLY A 33 7.45 -9.27 -4.80
C GLY A 33 6.14 -9.90 -4.31
N VAL A 34 6.03 -10.18 -2.98
CA VAL A 34 4.91 -10.85 -2.34
C VAL A 34 4.26 -9.94 -1.30
N PHE A 35 2.99 -10.13 -1.02
CA PHE A 35 2.31 -9.60 0.17
C PHE A 35 1.30 -10.62 0.72
N ILE A 36 0.95 -10.47 2.00
CA ILE A 36 0.02 -11.36 2.70
C ILE A 36 -1.29 -10.64 2.98
N ALA A 37 -2.40 -11.23 2.53
CA ALA A 37 -3.75 -10.81 2.87
C ALA A 37 -4.35 -11.73 3.94
N GLU A 38 -5.03 -11.14 4.93
CA GLU A 38 -5.70 -11.83 6.02
C GLU A 38 -7.22 -11.63 5.94
N SER A 39 -7.97 -12.68 6.08
CA SER A 39 -9.42 -12.83 6.02
C SER A 39 -10.00 -13.01 4.61
N ASP A 40 -11.13 -13.71 4.57
CA ASP A 40 -11.90 -13.99 3.35
C ASP A 40 -12.27 -12.73 2.56
N LYS A 41 -12.72 -11.68 3.25
CA LYS A 41 -13.11 -10.39 2.63
C LYS A 41 -11.92 -9.67 2.00
N VAL A 42 -10.78 -9.65 2.68
CA VAL A 42 -9.57 -8.97 2.18
C VAL A 42 -8.96 -9.75 1.02
N ILE A 43 -8.89 -11.08 1.14
CA ILE A 43 -8.42 -11.97 0.07
C ILE A 43 -9.32 -11.82 -1.17
N SER A 44 -10.65 -11.84 -0.99
CA SER A 44 -11.59 -11.63 -2.10
C SER A 44 -11.41 -10.27 -2.78
N ARG A 45 -11.07 -9.20 -2.04
CA ARG A 45 -10.78 -7.88 -2.61
C ARG A 45 -9.49 -7.89 -3.43
N ALA A 46 -8.45 -8.57 -2.97
CA ALA A 46 -7.21 -8.74 -3.73
C ALA A 46 -7.44 -9.52 -5.02
N LEU A 47 -8.20 -10.63 -4.96
CA LEU A 47 -8.61 -11.41 -6.14
C LEU A 47 -9.42 -10.56 -7.14
N ASN A 48 -10.40 -9.79 -6.66
CA ASN A 48 -11.21 -8.90 -7.50
C ASN A 48 -10.37 -7.79 -8.16
N ALA A 49 -9.30 -7.35 -7.50
CA ALA A 49 -8.34 -6.42 -8.06
C ALA A 49 -7.33 -7.11 -9.02
N GLY A 50 -7.48 -8.40 -9.28
CA GLY A 50 -6.66 -9.17 -10.22
C GLY A 50 -5.24 -9.45 -9.72
N TYR A 51 -5.01 -9.49 -8.39
CA TYR A 51 -3.75 -10.00 -7.85
C TYR A 51 -3.70 -11.52 -7.96
N GLU A 52 -2.54 -12.04 -8.32
CA GLU A 52 -2.29 -13.48 -8.48
C GLU A 52 -2.05 -14.11 -7.10
N PRO A 53 -2.90 -15.08 -6.66
CA PRO A 53 -2.65 -15.82 -5.44
C PRO A 53 -1.51 -16.82 -5.66
N LEU A 54 -0.64 -16.99 -4.66
CA LEU A 54 0.50 -17.91 -4.69
C LEU A 54 0.30 -19.12 -3.79
N SER A 55 -0.33 -18.93 -2.65
CA SER A 55 -0.69 -20.00 -1.72
C SER A 55 -1.76 -19.52 -0.73
N LEU A 56 -2.54 -20.46 -0.19
CA LEU A 56 -3.58 -20.20 0.81
C LEU A 56 -3.31 -21.06 2.04
N LEU A 57 -3.41 -20.48 3.24
CA LEU A 57 -3.30 -21.20 4.52
C LEU A 57 -4.59 -21.06 5.30
N ILE A 58 -5.20 -22.21 5.65
CA ILE A 58 -6.52 -22.30 6.28
C ILE A 58 -6.45 -23.17 7.54
N PRO A 59 -7.01 -22.75 8.68
CA PRO A 59 -7.24 -23.63 9.81
C PRO A 59 -8.24 -24.76 9.43
N ASN A 60 -7.97 -25.97 9.87
CA ASN A 60 -8.79 -27.14 9.57
C ASN A 60 -10.30 -26.96 9.81
N HIS A 61 -10.69 -26.31 10.93
CA HIS A 61 -12.08 -26.03 11.27
C HIS A 61 -12.78 -25.02 10.34
N LYS A 62 -12.05 -24.29 9.50
CA LYS A 62 -12.60 -23.31 8.54
C LYS A 62 -12.65 -23.84 7.09
N LEU A 63 -12.08 -25.00 6.82
CA LEU A 63 -11.97 -25.54 5.46
C LEU A 63 -13.32 -25.57 4.72
N ALA A 64 -14.35 -26.10 5.36
CA ALA A 64 -15.69 -26.17 4.75
C ALA A 64 -16.30 -24.79 4.48
N LEU A 65 -16.04 -23.80 5.34
CA LEU A 65 -16.55 -22.43 5.16
C LEU A 65 -15.84 -21.67 4.02
N MET A 66 -14.65 -22.12 3.61
CA MET A 66 -13.82 -21.45 2.60
C MET A 66 -13.92 -22.10 1.23
N GLN A 67 -14.83 -23.04 1.03
CA GLN A 67 -14.94 -23.80 -0.23
C GLN A 67 -15.09 -22.88 -1.44
N SER A 68 -15.97 -21.89 -1.39
CA SER A 68 -16.18 -20.92 -2.48
C SER A 68 -14.91 -20.10 -2.79
N LEU A 69 -14.11 -19.75 -1.78
CA LEU A 69 -12.84 -19.06 -1.98
C LEU A 69 -11.80 -19.98 -2.64
N ILE A 70 -11.74 -21.24 -2.20
CA ILE A 70 -10.86 -22.26 -2.78
C ILE A 70 -11.19 -22.49 -4.25
N GLU A 71 -12.48 -22.62 -4.59
CA GLU A 71 -12.95 -22.79 -5.98
C GLU A 71 -12.54 -21.60 -6.85
N ARG A 72 -12.65 -20.38 -6.35
CA ARG A 72 -12.20 -19.16 -7.06
C ARG A 72 -10.69 -19.17 -7.32
N ILE A 73 -9.89 -19.58 -6.34
CA ILE A 73 -8.43 -19.69 -6.49
C ILE A 73 -8.09 -20.78 -7.50
N ASN A 74 -8.72 -21.94 -7.40
CA ASN A 74 -8.53 -23.06 -8.33
C ASN A 74 -8.93 -22.71 -9.78
N ALA A 75 -9.94 -21.85 -9.96
CA ALA A 75 -10.34 -21.35 -11.28
C ALA A 75 -9.26 -20.44 -11.92
N ILE A 76 -8.44 -19.78 -11.10
CA ILE A 76 -7.29 -19.00 -11.60
C ILE A 76 -6.14 -19.94 -11.97
N ASN A 77 -5.77 -20.84 -11.06
CA ASN A 77 -4.75 -21.85 -11.29
C ASN A 77 -4.92 -23.01 -10.28
N PRO A 78 -5.28 -24.21 -10.75
CA PRO A 78 -5.51 -25.38 -9.89
C PRO A 78 -4.22 -25.90 -9.20
N ALA A 79 -3.05 -25.45 -9.63
CA ALA A 79 -1.76 -25.82 -9.03
C ALA A 79 -1.44 -24.99 -7.77
N ILE A 80 -2.21 -23.94 -7.46
CA ILE A 80 -1.98 -23.14 -6.25
C ILE A 80 -2.25 -24.00 -5.00
N PRO A 81 -1.25 -24.15 -4.10
CA PRO A 81 -1.42 -24.96 -2.91
C PRO A 81 -2.37 -24.32 -1.92
N VAL A 82 -3.24 -25.14 -1.34
CA VAL A 82 -4.13 -24.79 -0.23
C VAL A 82 -3.69 -25.60 0.97
N PHE A 83 -2.91 -24.98 1.85
CA PHE A 83 -2.42 -25.61 3.07
C PHE A 83 -3.48 -25.60 4.16
N VAL A 84 -3.72 -26.73 4.77
CA VAL A 84 -4.65 -26.91 5.88
C VAL A 84 -3.90 -27.39 7.09
N ALA A 85 -3.95 -26.62 8.19
CA ALA A 85 -3.25 -26.94 9.41
C ALA A 85 -4.14 -26.79 10.65
N PRO A 86 -3.80 -27.43 11.79
CA PRO A 86 -4.44 -27.16 13.06
C PRO A 86 -4.34 -25.68 13.45
N ALA A 87 -5.40 -25.10 14.01
CA ALA A 87 -5.42 -23.68 14.38
C ALA A 87 -4.30 -23.31 15.35
N GLN A 88 -3.93 -24.23 16.27
CA GLN A 88 -2.83 -24.02 17.20
C GLN A 88 -1.49 -23.92 16.48
N GLU A 89 -1.27 -24.72 15.46
CA GLU A 89 -0.04 -24.67 14.66
C GLU A 89 0.05 -23.34 13.88
N ILE A 90 -1.06 -22.87 13.30
CA ILE A 90 -1.10 -21.57 12.65
C ILE A 90 -0.80 -20.44 13.64
N LYS A 91 -1.32 -20.53 14.89
CA LYS A 91 -1.01 -19.58 15.95
C LYS A 91 0.48 -19.58 16.30
N ASN A 92 1.10 -20.76 16.40
CA ASN A 92 2.53 -20.91 16.65
C ASN A 92 3.35 -20.28 15.52
N LEU A 93 2.94 -20.49 14.27
CA LEU A 93 3.56 -19.94 13.07
C LEU A 93 3.46 -18.40 13.00
N THR A 94 2.32 -17.85 13.34
CA THR A 94 2.04 -16.41 13.22
C THR A 94 2.36 -15.61 14.50
N GLY A 95 2.53 -16.31 15.65
CA GLY A 95 2.76 -15.74 16.97
C GLY A 95 1.52 -15.11 17.64
N TYR A 96 0.37 -15.18 16.98
CA TYR A 96 -0.89 -14.71 17.53
C TYR A 96 -2.06 -15.49 16.94
N GLU A 97 -3.16 -15.48 17.65
CA GLU A 97 -4.39 -16.11 17.17
C GLU A 97 -4.95 -15.31 15.98
N LEU A 98 -5.10 -15.99 14.84
CA LEU A 98 -5.76 -15.41 13.67
C LEU A 98 -7.25 -15.26 13.94
N THR A 99 -7.65 -14.12 14.47
CA THR A 99 -9.07 -13.84 14.78
C THR A 99 -9.98 -13.97 13.55
N ARG A 100 -9.42 -13.75 12.35
CA ARG A 100 -10.12 -13.92 11.06
C ARG A 100 -9.68 -15.14 10.25
N GLY A 101 -8.66 -15.83 10.70
CA GLY A 101 -8.38 -17.24 10.53
C GLY A 101 -7.87 -17.76 9.20
N ILE A 102 -7.65 -16.96 8.15
CA ILE A 102 -7.07 -17.44 6.89
C ILE A 102 -6.05 -16.44 6.34
N LEU A 103 -5.01 -16.95 5.69
CA LEU A 103 -3.96 -16.16 5.06
C LEU A 103 -3.81 -16.55 3.60
N CYS A 104 -3.59 -15.58 2.73
CA CYS A 104 -3.23 -15.82 1.34
C CYS A 104 -2.00 -14.98 0.96
N ALA A 105 -1.01 -15.62 0.37
CA ALA A 105 0.12 -14.96 -0.24
C ALA A 105 -0.24 -14.57 -1.68
N PHE A 106 0.10 -13.35 -2.07
CA PHE A 106 -0.15 -12.80 -3.40
C PHE A 106 1.11 -12.25 -4.03
N ARG A 107 1.22 -12.36 -5.35
CA ARG A 107 2.24 -11.66 -6.13
C ARG A 107 1.93 -10.17 -6.23
N ARG A 108 2.95 -9.33 -6.02
CA ARG A 108 2.83 -7.89 -6.25
C ARG A 108 2.74 -7.58 -7.74
N LYS A 109 2.03 -6.51 -8.07
CA LYS A 109 2.00 -5.94 -9.42
C LYS A 109 3.03 -4.85 -9.56
N PRO A 110 3.61 -4.66 -10.75
CA PRO A 110 4.41 -3.47 -11.06
C PRO A 110 3.59 -2.20 -10.83
N LEU A 111 4.23 -1.17 -10.29
CA LEU A 111 3.60 0.14 -10.17
C LEU A 111 3.57 0.86 -11.52
N VAL A 112 2.52 1.61 -11.75
CA VAL A 112 2.36 2.41 -12.96
C VAL A 112 3.03 3.78 -12.79
N SER A 113 3.41 4.43 -13.90
CA SER A 113 3.91 5.82 -13.86
C SER A 113 2.81 6.79 -13.38
N VAL A 114 3.22 7.94 -12.83
CA VAL A 114 2.31 9.02 -12.40
C VAL A 114 1.40 9.44 -13.55
N LYS A 115 1.93 9.61 -14.74
CA LYS A 115 1.15 9.97 -15.94
C LYS A 115 0.03 8.96 -16.22
N LYS A 116 0.33 7.67 -16.15
CA LYS A 116 -0.67 6.60 -16.38
C LYS A 116 -1.68 6.52 -15.24
N LEU A 117 -1.22 6.65 -13.99
CA LEU A 117 -2.08 6.65 -12.81
C LEU A 117 -3.13 7.75 -12.87
N LEU A 118 -2.74 8.95 -13.29
CA LEU A 118 -3.58 10.15 -13.24
C LEU A 118 -4.44 10.38 -14.48
N MET A 119 -4.44 9.43 -15.44
CA MET A 119 -5.33 9.51 -16.59
C MET A 119 -6.80 9.49 -16.14
N GLY A 120 -7.50 10.61 -16.36
CA GLY A 120 -8.90 10.77 -15.98
C GLY A 120 -9.13 11.11 -14.49
N ALA A 121 -8.09 11.13 -13.66
CA ALA A 121 -8.19 11.49 -12.26
C ALA A 121 -8.45 13.00 -12.07
N LYS A 122 -9.28 13.34 -11.09
CA LYS A 122 -9.60 14.72 -10.69
C LYS A 122 -9.24 15.02 -9.23
N ARG A 123 -9.31 14.04 -8.36
CA ARG A 123 -9.04 14.17 -6.92
C ARG A 123 -7.96 13.16 -6.52
N VAL A 124 -6.80 13.66 -6.13
CA VAL A 124 -5.61 12.84 -5.85
C VAL A 124 -5.09 13.17 -4.46
N ALA A 125 -4.71 12.15 -3.69
CA ALA A 125 -3.96 12.33 -2.46
C ALA A 125 -2.47 12.08 -2.72
N VAL A 126 -1.62 12.93 -2.15
CA VAL A 126 -0.16 12.79 -2.22
C VAL A 126 0.37 12.69 -0.80
N LEU A 127 1.14 11.68 -0.50
CA LEU A 127 1.60 11.35 0.85
C LEU A 127 3.10 11.52 0.96
N GLU A 128 3.53 12.33 1.92
CA GLU A 128 4.95 12.59 2.20
C GLU A 128 5.35 12.02 3.54
N ASN A 129 6.32 11.10 3.54
CA ASN A 129 6.99 10.53 4.72
C ASN A 129 6.05 9.90 5.77
N ILE A 130 4.89 9.40 5.37
CA ILE A 130 3.97 8.73 6.31
C ILE A 130 4.48 7.31 6.57
N THR A 131 5.14 7.09 7.71
CA THR A 131 5.80 5.83 8.07
C THR A 131 4.92 4.89 8.88
N ASN A 132 3.80 5.38 9.44
CA ASN A 132 2.89 4.56 10.23
C ASN A 132 1.92 3.79 9.34
N HIS A 133 2.05 2.46 9.32
CA HIS A 133 1.18 1.56 8.55
C HIS A 133 -0.32 1.69 8.89
N THR A 134 -0.64 2.07 10.14
CA THR A 134 -2.03 2.29 10.55
C THR A 134 -2.60 3.52 9.86
N ASN A 135 -1.83 4.61 9.79
CA ASN A 135 -2.25 5.84 9.12
C ASN A 135 -2.40 5.63 7.61
N ILE A 136 -1.42 4.98 6.96
CA ILE A 136 -1.54 4.60 5.54
C ILE A 136 -2.82 3.79 5.30
N GLY A 137 -3.05 2.74 6.10
CA GLY A 137 -4.24 1.89 5.96
C GLY A 137 -5.56 2.65 6.15
N ALA A 138 -5.64 3.53 7.15
CA ALA A 138 -6.81 4.35 7.41
C ALA A 138 -7.04 5.39 6.31
N LEU A 139 -5.97 6.02 5.80
CA LEU A 139 -6.04 6.97 4.71
C LEU A 139 -6.55 6.32 3.42
N PHE A 140 -6.03 5.15 3.04
CA PHE A 140 -6.55 4.38 1.90
C PHE A 140 -8.03 4.01 2.06
N ARG A 141 -8.46 3.73 3.29
CA ARG A 141 -9.86 3.44 3.57
C ARG A 141 -10.75 4.67 3.39
N SER A 142 -10.33 5.83 3.87
CA SER A 142 -11.02 7.10 3.69
C SER A 142 -11.04 7.53 2.21
N ALA A 143 -9.91 7.40 1.52
CA ALA A 143 -9.79 7.70 0.10
C ALA A 143 -10.76 6.87 -0.75
N ALA A 144 -10.82 5.55 -0.51
CA ALA A 144 -11.76 4.65 -1.20
C ALA A 144 -13.22 4.96 -0.92
N ALA A 145 -13.53 5.51 0.26
CA ALA A 145 -14.91 5.84 0.66
C ALA A 145 -15.37 7.20 0.15
N LEU A 146 -14.45 8.13 -0.12
CA LEU A 146 -14.71 9.55 -0.35
C LEU A 146 -14.22 10.04 -1.73
N ASN A 147 -14.31 9.18 -2.75
CA ASN A 147 -14.07 9.50 -4.16
C ASN A 147 -12.68 10.08 -4.47
N VAL A 148 -11.63 9.64 -3.79
CA VAL A 148 -10.25 9.90 -4.20
C VAL A 148 -9.89 8.92 -5.32
N ASP A 149 -9.51 9.45 -6.47
CA ASP A 149 -9.25 8.67 -7.68
C ASP A 149 -7.94 7.91 -7.61
N ALA A 150 -6.89 8.54 -7.03
CA ALA A 150 -5.56 7.96 -6.95
C ALA A 150 -4.76 8.45 -5.74
N ILE A 151 -3.74 7.69 -5.36
CA ILE A 151 -2.81 8.05 -4.30
C ILE A 151 -1.37 7.97 -4.82
N ILE A 152 -0.57 9.00 -4.57
CA ILE A 152 0.86 9.02 -4.82
C ILE A 152 1.58 9.03 -3.47
N LEU A 153 2.59 8.18 -3.32
CA LEU A 153 3.43 8.14 -2.13
C LEU A 153 4.86 8.54 -2.49
N ASN A 154 5.50 9.37 -1.67
CA ASN A 154 6.93 9.57 -1.82
C ASN A 154 7.71 8.34 -1.29
N GLN A 155 9.03 8.31 -1.57
CA GLN A 155 9.92 7.21 -1.15
C GLN A 155 9.97 7.00 0.37
N GLY A 156 9.72 8.04 1.18
CA GLY A 156 9.72 7.98 2.65
C GLY A 156 8.49 7.32 3.26
N CYS A 157 7.41 7.14 2.50
CA CYS A 157 6.21 6.48 3.01
C CYS A 157 6.41 4.98 3.23
N CYS A 158 5.74 4.41 4.24
CA CYS A 158 5.67 2.96 4.38
C CYS A 158 4.85 2.33 3.24
N ASP A 159 4.99 1.03 3.09
CA ASP A 159 4.35 0.29 2.00
C ASP A 159 2.87 0.01 2.30
N PRO A 160 1.94 0.42 1.41
CA PRO A 160 0.51 0.13 1.57
C PRO A 160 0.17 -1.36 1.55
N LEU A 161 1.01 -2.19 0.93
CA LEU A 161 0.82 -3.65 0.89
C LEU A 161 1.45 -4.37 2.08
N TYR A 162 1.96 -3.67 3.07
CA TYR A 162 2.27 -4.31 4.34
C TYR A 162 1.00 -4.82 5.01
N ARG A 163 1.08 -6.01 5.56
CA ARG A 163 -0.03 -6.71 6.18
C ARG A 163 -0.85 -5.85 7.14
N ARG A 164 -0.19 -5.02 7.98
CA ARG A 164 -0.90 -4.12 8.90
C ARG A 164 -1.71 -3.05 8.16
N ALA A 165 -1.17 -2.44 7.11
CA ALA A 165 -1.88 -1.45 6.30
C ALA A 165 -3.06 -2.08 5.55
N ILE A 166 -2.87 -3.25 4.93
CA ILE A 166 -3.93 -4.04 4.29
C ILE A 166 -5.06 -4.34 5.28
N ARG A 167 -4.72 -4.78 6.49
CA ARG A 167 -5.70 -5.12 7.53
C ARG A 167 -6.49 -3.90 8.00
N VAL A 168 -5.81 -2.78 8.29
CA VAL A 168 -6.45 -1.53 8.74
C VAL A 168 -7.34 -0.95 7.64
N SER A 169 -6.86 -0.97 6.39
CA SER A 169 -7.67 -0.55 5.24
C SER A 169 -8.84 -1.50 4.94
N MET A 170 -8.90 -2.65 5.61
CA MET A 170 -9.86 -3.73 5.25
C MET A 170 -9.73 -4.13 3.77
N GLY A 171 -8.52 -3.99 3.18
CA GLY A 171 -8.26 -4.29 1.77
C GLY A 171 -8.78 -3.24 0.78
N THR A 172 -9.14 -2.03 1.23
CA THR A 172 -9.48 -0.94 0.30
C THR A 172 -8.26 -0.41 -0.44
N VAL A 173 -7.05 -0.71 0.04
CA VAL A 173 -5.79 -0.49 -0.70
C VAL A 173 -5.81 -1.11 -2.10
N PHE A 174 -6.61 -2.13 -2.34
CA PHE A 174 -6.81 -2.76 -3.65
C PHE A 174 -7.88 -2.08 -4.52
N ARG A 175 -8.57 -1.05 -4.01
CA ARG A 175 -9.65 -0.35 -4.70
C ARG A 175 -9.27 1.04 -5.19
N VAL A 176 -8.26 1.65 -4.59
CA VAL A 176 -7.73 2.95 -5.03
C VAL A 176 -6.41 2.69 -5.73
N SER A 177 -6.28 3.19 -6.96
CA SER A 177 -5.03 3.08 -7.70
C SER A 177 -3.94 3.93 -7.04
N TRP A 178 -2.71 3.42 -7.01
CA TRP A 178 -1.62 4.14 -6.38
C TRP A 178 -0.27 3.84 -7.02
N THR A 179 0.68 4.75 -6.82
CA THR A 179 2.07 4.60 -7.24
C THR A 179 3.03 5.28 -6.26
N ARG A 180 4.32 5.12 -6.50
CA ARG A 180 5.39 5.82 -5.77
C ARG A 180 6.14 6.76 -6.67
N VAL A 181 6.72 7.80 -6.08
CA VAL A 181 7.67 8.72 -6.68
C VAL A 181 8.96 8.73 -5.87
N GLY A 182 10.07 8.95 -6.56
CA GLY A 182 11.41 8.90 -5.99
C GLY A 182 12.04 7.51 -6.04
N GLU A 183 13.35 7.45 -5.82
CA GLU A 183 14.07 6.19 -5.66
C GLU A 183 13.64 5.54 -4.34
N ASP A 184 13.20 4.30 -4.35
CA ASP A 184 12.97 3.56 -3.11
C ASP A 184 14.34 3.17 -2.52
N PRO A 185 14.73 3.74 -1.35
CA PRO A 185 16.01 3.41 -0.73
C PRO A 185 16.11 1.94 -0.28
N ARG A 186 14.99 1.22 -0.33
CA ARG A 186 14.90 -0.22 -0.04
C ARG A 186 14.93 -1.06 -1.32
N ALA A 187 14.87 -0.45 -2.50
CA ALA A 187 15.07 -1.14 -3.75
C ALA A 187 16.52 -1.62 -3.78
N VAL A 188 16.71 -2.90 -3.57
CA VAL A 188 18.04 -3.52 -3.74
C VAL A 188 18.43 -3.31 -5.19
N LYS A 189 19.58 -2.67 -5.42
CA LYS A 189 20.07 -2.51 -6.79
C LYS A 189 20.29 -3.90 -7.36
N VAL A 190 19.74 -4.15 -8.54
CA VAL A 190 19.87 -5.44 -9.25
C VAL A 190 21.33 -5.87 -9.33
N ASP A 191 22.24 -4.91 -9.47
CA ASP A 191 23.69 -5.15 -9.53
C ASP A 191 24.26 -5.68 -8.19
N ASP A 192 23.72 -5.30 -7.04
CA ASP A 192 24.15 -5.78 -5.72
C ASP A 192 23.72 -7.26 -5.50
N ILE A 193 22.54 -7.63 -5.99
CA ILE A 193 22.03 -9.01 -5.93
C ILE A 193 22.82 -9.94 -6.86
N LEU A 194 23.20 -9.45 -8.05
CA LEU A 194 23.97 -10.23 -9.03
C LEU A 194 25.40 -10.46 -8.56
N ALA A 195 25.96 -9.56 -7.76
CA ALA A 195 27.29 -9.73 -7.16
C ALA A 195 27.34 -10.85 -6.09
N GLU A 196 26.23 -11.08 -5.37
CA GLU A 196 26.13 -12.10 -4.33
C GLU A 196 25.81 -13.52 -4.86
N ASN A 197 25.24 -13.64 -6.08
CA ASN A 197 24.74 -14.93 -6.60
C ASN A 197 25.47 -15.41 -7.86
N SER A 198 26.75 -15.16 -8.00
CA SER A 198 27.51 -15.32 -9.27
C SER A 198 27.76 -16.75 -9.75
N GLU A 199 27.10 -17.80 -9.26
CA GLU A 199 27.56 -19.17 -9.61
C GLU A 199 26.71 -19.99 -10.61
N GLU A 200 25.44 -19.73 -10.96
CA GLU A 200 24.75 -20.70 -11.86
C GLU A 200 23.64 -20.24 -12.82
N THR A 201 23.31 -18.96 -12.99
CA THR A 201 22.24 -18.56 -13.92
C THR A 201 22.66 -17.48 -14.92
N SER A 202 22.11 -17.55 -16.16
CA SER A 202 22.37 -16.52 -17.18
C SER A 202 21.94 -15.13 -16.65
N PRO A 203 22.84 -14.12 -16.69
CA PRO A 203 22.59 -12.78 -16.14
C PRO A 203 21.31 -12.12 -16.68
N ASP A 204 20.91 -12.39 -17.90
CA ASP A 204 19.72 -11.79 -18.54
C ASP A 204 18.41 -12.40 -18.01
N LYS A 205 18.38 -13.70 -17.72
CA LYS A 205 17.19 -14.34 -17.11
C LYS A 205 17.00 -13.92 -15.65
N GLU A 206 18.09 -13.72 -14.95
CA GLU A 206 18.07 -13.27 -13.55
C GLU A 206 17.71 -11.78 -13.45
N ARG A 207 18.27 -10.94 -14.33
CA ARG A 207 17.85 -9.53 -14.47
C ARG A 207 16.38 -9.40 -14.82
N GLN A 208 15.86 -10.23 -15.73
CA GLN A 208 14.45 -10.24 -16.10
C GLN A 208 13.54 -10.72 -14.96
N LYS A 209 14.01 -11.69 -14.17
CA LYS A 209 13.32 -12.19 -12.98
C LYS A 209 13.37 -11.19 -11.84
N LEU A 210 14.52 -10.55 -11.59
CA LEU A 210 14.70 -9.53 -10.56
C LEU A 210 13.99 -8.21 -10.92
N SER A 211 13.96 -7.81 -12.19
CA SER A 211 13.20 -6.64 -12.64
C SER A 211 11.69 -6.83 -12.46
N SER A 212 11.19 -8.07 -12.47
CA SER A 212 9.80 -8.36 -12.17
C SER A 212 9.45 -8.19 -10.67
N TYR A 213 10.45 -8.22 -9.80
CA TYR A 213 10.31 -8.00 -8.36
C TYR A 213 10.67 -6.58 -7.95
N ALA A 214 11.34 -5.81 -8.81
CA ALA A 214 11.69 -4.43 -8.52
C ALA A 214 10.42 -3.61 -8.30
N TYR A 215 10.38 -2.94 -7.18
CA TYR A 215 9.32 -2.01 -6.80
C TYR A 215 9.47 -0.75 -7.67
N GLN A 216 8.94 -0.80 -8.88
CA GLN A 216 9.08 0.27 -9.86
C GLN A 216 7.95 1.28 -9.68
N GLY A 217 8.27 2.40 -9.07
CA GLY A 217 7.49 3.62 -9.17
C GLY A 217 8.00 4.52 -10.30
N ASP A 218 7.59 5.77 -10.28
CA ASP A 218 8.12 6.81 -11.17
C ASP A 218 9.37 7.42 -10.51
N ALA A 219 10.49 7.49 -11.25
CA ALA A 219 11.78 7.97 -10.75
C ALA A 219 11.84 9.50 -10.54
N LEU A 220 10.68 10.18 -10.49
CA LEU A 220 10.60 11.63 -10.27
C LEU A 220 11.14 11.98 -8.87
N ARG A 221 12.11 12.89 -8.81
CA ARG A 221 12.65 13.37 -7.53
C ARG A 221 11.59 14.14 -6.75
N TRP A 222 11.47 13.79 -5.47
CA TRP A 222 10.56 14.46 -4.55
C TRP A 222 11.24 15.66 -3.88
N PRO A 223 10.56 16.81 -3.66
CA PRO A 223 9.19 17.12 -4.13
C PRO A 223 9.15 17.70 -5.55
N HIS A 224 10.20 18.35 -6.00
CA HIS A 224 10.21 19.25 -7.16
C HIS A 224 9.67 18.61 -8.45
N GLU A 225 10.31 17.53 -8.93
CA GLU A 225 9.90 16.93 -10.22
C GLU A 225 8.49 16.32 -10.15
N ALA A 226 8.11 15.79 -8.97
CA ALA A 226 6.77 15.24 -8.78
C ALA A 226 5.69 16.34 -8.80
N LEU A 227 5.94 17.49 -8.14
CA LEU A 227 5.01 18.61 -8.11
C LEU A 227 4.91 19.29 -9.50
N VAL A 228 6.04 19.48 -10.19
CA VAL A 228 6.04 19.96 -11.58
C VAL A 228 5.20 19.05 -12.47
N ARG A 229 5.39 17.72 -12.34
CA ARG A 229 4.59 16.75 -13.11
C ARG A 229 3.10 16.82 -12.82
N LEU A 230 2.69 17.05 -11.59
CA LEU A 230 1.28 17.25 -11.23
C LEU A 230 0.71 18.50 -11.91
N LYS A 231 1.45 19.62 -11.87
CA LYS A 231 1.04 20.89 -12.52
C LYS A 231 0.95 20.75 -14.02
N GLU A 232 1.91 20.08 -14.69
CA GLU A 232 1.87 19.77 -16.12
C GLU A 232 0.64 18.94 -16.51
N LEU A 233 0.13 18.08 -15.60
CA LEU A 233 -1.09 17.31 -15.79
C LEU A 233 -2.36 18.08 -15.43
N GLY A 234 -2.25 19.37 -15.08
CA GLY A 234 -3.33 20.30 -14.80
C GLY A 234 -3.87 20.24 -13.38
N PHE A 235 -3.14 19.63 -12.44
CA PHE A 235 -3.54 19.60 -11.03
C PHE A 235 -3.12 20.90 -10.32
N THR A 236 -4.06 21.49 -9.59
CA THR A 236 -3.76 22.43 -8.52
C THR A 236 -3.30 21.67 -7.30
N THR A 237 -2.22 22.09 -6.66
CA THR A 237 -1.63 21.43 -5.50
C THR A 237 -1.99 22.15 -4.20
N ALA A 238 -2.52 21.42 -3.22
CA ALA A 238 -2.97 21.94 -1.92
C ALA A 238 -2.33 21.19 -0.76
N ALA A 239 -1.39 21.81 -0.08
CA ALA A 239 -0.62 21.26 1.03
C ALA A 239 -1.37 21.44 2.35
N LEU A 240 -1.71 20.35 3.04
CA LEU A 240 -2.39 20.36 4.33
C LEU A 240 -1.36 20.68 5.44
N ALA A 241 -1.33 21.95 5.87
CA ALA A 241 -0.43 22.41 6.92
C ALA A 241 -0.97 23.66 7.61
N LEU A 242 -0.49 23.91 8.82
CA LEU A 242 -0.77 25.12 9.57
C LEU A 242 0.37 26.11 9.35
N ASN A 243 0.10 27.23 8.68
CA ASN A 243 1.00 28.39 8.64
C ASN A 243 0.18 29.69 8.53
N ASP A 244 0.85 30.84 8.66
CA ASP A 244 0.19 32.15 8.70
C ASP A 244 -0.56 32.50 7.41
N ASN A 245 -0.09 32.01 6.27
CA ASN A 245 -0.67 32.26 4.94
C ASN A 245 -1.64 31.18 4.48
N SER A 246 -2.02 30.23 5.35
CA SER A 246 -2.89 29.13 4.95
C SER A 246 -4.35 29.60 4.78
N VAL A 247 -4.99 29.11 3.68
CA VAL A 247 -6.42 29.26 3.45
C VAL A 247 -7.22 28.22 4.25
N ALA A 248 -8.47 28.50 4.54
CA ALA A 248 -9.33 27.52 5.21
C ALA A 248 -9.72 26.37 4.24
N LEU A 249 -9.99 25.18 4.78
CA LEU A 249 -10.33 24.00 4.00
C LEU A 249 -11.62 24.19 3.16
N ASP A 250 -12.54 25.01 3.62
CA ASP A 250 -13.81 25.34 2.97
C ASP A 250 -13.71 26.47 1.93
N ASP A 251 -12.49 26.97 1.66
CA ASP A 251 -12.27 28.02 0.66
C ASP A 251 -12.85 27.62 -0.70
N PRO A 252 -13.75 28.44 -1.28
CA PRO A 252 -14.44 28.11 -2.53
C PRO A 252 -13.50 27.92 -3.72
N ARG A 253 -12.29 28.51 -3.69
CA ARG A 253 -11.29 28.33 -4.74
C ARG A 253 -10.82 26.89 -4.84
N LEU A 254 -10.71 26.17 -3.72
CA LEU A 254 -10.33 24.74 -3.69
C LEU A 254 -11.41 23.87 -4.33
N LYS A 255 -12.69 24.15 -4.04
CA LYS A 255 -13.83 23.43 -4.63
C LYS A 255 -13.97 23.69 -6.13
N ALA A 256 -13.60 24.88 -6.58
CA ALA A 256 -13.66 25.27 -7.99
C ALA A 256 -12.55 24.62 -8.85
N CYS A 257 -11.52 24.03 -8.25
CA CYS A 257 -10.46 23.36 -8.99
C CYS A 257 -11.03 22.14 -9.75
N GLU A 258 -10.83 22.08 -11.06
CA GLU A 258 -11.21 20.92 -11.86
C GLU A 258 -10.43 19.69 -11.41
N LYS A 259 -9.11 19.84 -11.23
CA LYS A 259 -8.21 18.81 -10.75
C LYS A 259 -7.46 19.30 -9.50
N LEU A 260 -7.51 18.53 -8.43
CA LEU A 260 -6.93 18.90 -7.14
C LEU A 260 -6.08 17.77 -6.57
N ALA A 261 -4.83 18.07 -6.26
CA ALA A 261 -3.91 17.18 -5.54
C ALA A 261 -3.76 17.66 -4.09
N LEU A 262 -4.15 16.82 -3.15
CA LEU A 262 -4.17 17.09 -1.71
C LEU A 262 -2.95 16.44 -1.06
N LEU A 263 -2.04 17.24 -0.50
CA LEU A 263 -0.79 16.75 0.06
C LEU A 263 -0.88 16.61 1.58
N PHE A 264 -0.45 15.46 2.11
CA PHE A 264 -0.45 15.13 3.52
C PHE A 264 0.96 14.73 3.98
N GLY A 265 1.45 15.34 5.03
CA GLY A 265 2.74 15.04 5.64
C GLY A 265 2.66 14.07 6.80
N THR A 266 3.83 13.73 7.35
CA THR A 266 3.97 12.88 8.54
C THR A 266 3.43 13.54 9.80
N GLU A 267 3.15 12.72 10.82
CA GLU A 267 2.82 13.23 12.16
C GLU A 267 4.06 13.88 12.80
N GLY A 268 3.86 15.02 13.38
CA GLY A 268 4.92 15.82 14.06
C GLY A 268 5.56 16.84 13.14
N GLU A 269 6.33 16.42 12.14
CA GLU A 269 7.05 17.35 11.25
C GLU A 269 6.17 17.91 10.11
N GLY A 270 5.08 17.22 9.76
CA GLY A 270 4.21 17.62 8.66
C GLY A 270 4.82 17.44 7.29
N LEU A 271 4.54 18.36 6.37
CA LEU A 271 5.13 18.45 5.04
C LEU A 271 6.45 19.21 5.11
N SER A 272 7.41 18.85 4.25
CA SER A 272 8.69 19.55 4.16
C SER A 272 8.50 21.00 3.71
N TYR A 273 9.41 21.88 4.13
CA TYR A 273 9.41 23.29 3.75
C TYR A 273 9.39 23.45 2.22
N GLN A 274 10.20 22.69 1.51
CA GLN A 274 10.25 22.72 0.06
C GLN A 274 8.91 22.32 -0.58
N THR A 275 8.22 21.31 -0.05
CA THR A 275 6.88 20.94 -0.50
C THR A 275 5.87 22.06 -0.32
N LEU A 276 5.93 22.75 0.83
CA LEU A 276 5.03 23.88 1.13
C LEU A 276 5.26 25.07 0.18
N GLU A 277 6.52 25.39 -0.11
CA GLU A 277 6.87 26.51 -1.01
C GLU A 277 6.44 26.25 -2.47
N GLU A 278 6.51 25.00 -2.92
CA GLU A 278 6.21 24.65 -4.30
C GLU A 278 4.71 24.39 -4.57
N CYS A 279 3.87 24.28 -3.52
CA CYS A 279 2.44 24.11 -3.65
C CYS A 279 1.71 25.41 -4.00
N ASP A 280 0.59 25.28 -4.72
CA ASP A 280 -0.25 26.43 -5.11
C ASP A 280 -1.02 27.00 -3.91
N TYR A 281 -1.42 26.12 -2.98
CA TYR A 281 -2.11 26.49 -1.75
C TYR A 281 -1.51 25.77 -0.54
N VAL A 282 -1.42 26.48 0.58
CA VAL A 282 -1.32 25.89 1.92
C VAL A 282 -2.69 25.96 2.55
N VAL A 283 -3.21 24.84 3.04
CA VAL A 283 -4.59 24.69 3.50
C VAL A 283 -4.62 24.23 4.95
N LYS A 284 -5.41 24.91 5.78
CA LYS A 284 -5.65 24.52 7.17
C LYS A 284 -7.08 24.04 7.39
N ILE A 285 -7.21 23.01 8.23
CA ILE A 285 -8.50 22.65 8.82
C ILE A 285 -8.73 23.60 10.00
N PRO A 286 -9.78 24.44 10.01
CA PRO A 286 -10.06 25.30 11.16
C PRO A 286 -10.28 24.45 12.43
N MET A 287 -9.52 24.72 13.47
CA MET A 287 -9.58 23.99 14.74
C MET A 287 -10.18 24.88 15.84
N ALA A 288 -10.75 24.24 16.87
CA ALA A 288 -11.24 24.88 18.09
C ALA A 288 -10.34 24.55 19.29
N HIS A 289 -10.53 25.26 20.37
CA HIS A 289 -9.92 24.97 21.68
C HIS A 289 -8.38 24.93 21.70
N GLY A 290 -7.71 25.65 20.78
CA GLY A 290 -6.24 25.67 20.73
C GLY A 290 -5.60 24.36 20.27
N VAL A 291 -6.34 23.49 19.59
CA VAL A 291 -5.79 22.28 18.97
C VAL A 291 -5.11 22.66 17.65
N ASP A 292 -3.85 22.31 17.49
CA ASP A 292 -3.04 22.69 16.33
C ASP A 292 -3.22 21.72 15.14
N SER A 293 -3.42 20.43 15.40
CA SER A 293 -3.48 19.41 14.34
C SER A 293 -4.37 18.22 14.69
N LEU A 294 -4.77 17.50 13.67
CA LEU A 294 -5.38 16.16 13.75
C LEU A 294 -4.38 15.10 13.31
N ASN A 295 -4.54 13.88 13.83
CA ASN A 295 -3.90 12.72 13.23
C ASN A 295 -4.13 12.71 11.70
N VAL A 296 -3.09 12.39 10.92
CA VAL A 296 -3.13 12.50 9.45
C VAL A 296 -4.27 11.71 8.80
N ALA A 297 -4.66 10.57 9.37
CA ALA A 297 -5.80 9.79 8.86
C ALA A 297 -7.14 10.49 9.11
N ALA A 298 -7.28 11.19 10.25
CA ALA A 298 -8.46 12.00 10.54
C ALA A 298 -8.49 13.26 9.66
N ALA A 299 -7.36 13.96 9.56
CA ALA A 299 -7.23 15.13 8.68
C ALA A 299 -7.57 14.78 7.23
N SER A 300 -7.06 13.65 6.72
CA SER A 300 -7.38 13.20 5.36
C SER A 300 -8.87 12.91 5.15
N ALA A 301 -9.53 12.27 6.12
CA ALA A 301 -10.95 11.97 6.02
C ALA A 301 -11.81 13.24 5.98
N VAL A 302 -11.52 14.25 6.81
CA VAL A 302 -12.18 15.55 6.79
C VAL A 302 -11.96 16.28 5.47
N THR A 303 -10.71 16.29 4.99
CA THR A 303 -10.32 16.92 3.73
C THR A 303 -11.01 16.29 2.53
N PHE A 304 -11.01 14.93 2.46
CA PHE A 304 -11.69 14.23 1.37
C PHE A 304 -13.21 14.42 1.40
N TRP A 305 -13.80 14.46 2.58
CA TRP A 305 -15.24 14.76 2.73
C TRP A 305 -15.59 16.14 2.17
N GLU A 306 -14.76 17.15 2.44
CA GLU A 306 -15.02 18.51 2.02
C GLU A 306 -14.75 18.76 0.53
N LEU A 307 -13.69 18.15 -0.03
CA LEU A 307 -13.17 18.51 -1.36
C LEU A 307 -13.29 17.43 -2.45
N CYS A 308 -13.69 16.20 -2.12
CA CYS A 308 -13.70 15.09 -3.08
C CYS A 308 -15.08 14.50 -3.37
N ARG A 309 -16.12 14.89 -2.65
CA ARG A 309 -17.48 14.36 -2.85
C ARG A 309 -18.30 15.20 -3.83
#